data_c07d941264f2eadbda3d3abdbe5da3a0
#
_entry.id   c07d941264f2eadbda3d3abdbe5da3a0
#
_cell.length_a   1.000
_cell.length_b   1.000
_cell.length_c   1.000
_cell.angle_alpha   90.00
_cell.angle_beta   90.00
_cell.angle_gamma   90.00
#
_symmetry.space_group_name_H-M   'P 1'
#
loop_
_entity.id
_entity.type
_entity.pdbx_description
1 polymer ?
#
loop_
_entity_poly.entity_id
_entity_poly.type
_entity_poly.pdbx_seq_one_letter_code
_entity_poly.pdbx_strand_id
1 'polypeptide(L)'
;IPLVFMMLVLMVASCTSLNCPLNNTTYTKYKLMGDVKTLNATLTISTTKQEGEDSVLINKDENVDSFILPMSYHQPEDVFFFEIQNADNQVWKDTVTVKKEDYPHFESVDCGAAYFHKITEVKTTHNYIDSIVINNKEVNYDASKAHFYIYFGTRY
;
A
#
# COMPACT_ATOMS: atom_id res chain seq x y z
N ILE A 1 7.32 -49.28 34.41
CA ILE A 1 8.01 -48.00 34.58
C ILE A 1 8.54 -47.45 33.25
N PRO A 2 9.21 -48.20 32.32
CA PRO A 2 9.71 -47.59 31.07
C PRO A 2 8.58 -47.18 30.13
N LEU A 3 7.42 -47.79 30.18
CA LEU A 3 6.30 -47.50 29.29
C LEU A 3 5.63 -46.17 29.61
N VAL A 4 5.55 -45.82 30.89
CA VAL A 4 4.98 -44.53 31.37
C VAL A 4 5.92 -43.35 31.02
N PHE A 5 7.23 -43.59 31.07
CA PHE A 5 8.21 -42.58 30.73
C PHE A 5 8.25 -42.30 29.20
N MET A 6 7.99 -43.32 28.40
CA MET A 6 7.88 -43.17 26.94
C MET A 6 6.61 -42.44 26.51
N MET A 7 5.52 -42.57 27.29
CA MET A 7 4.28 -41.86 27.01
C MET A 7 4.35 -40.36 27.43
N LEU A 8 5.17 -40.03 28.41
CA LEU A 8 5.37 -38.66 28.87
C LEU A 8 6.22 -37.81 27.86
N VAL A 9 7.13 -38.47 27.13
CA VAL A 9 7.98 -37.81 26.13
C VAL A 9 7.24 -37.44 24.84
N LEU A 10 6.11 -38.11 24.54
CA LEU A 10 5.28 -37.83 23.37
C LEU A 10 4.35 -36.62 23.53
N MET A 11 4.22 -36.03 24.71
CA MET A 11 3.34 -34.90 24.98
C MET A 11 4.01 -33.53 24.78
N VAL A 12 5.30 -33.45 24.49
CA VAL A 12 6.04 -32.19 24.35
C VAL A 12 6.30 -31.75 22.90
N ALA A 13 5.72 -32.40 21.91
CA ALA A 13 5.97 -32.09 20.50
C ALA A 13 4.81 -31.37 19.79
N SER A 14 4.03 -30.56 20.51
CA SER A 14 3.00 -29.71 19.90
C SER A 14 3.30 -28.23 20.15
N CYS A 15 4.49 -27.79 19.76
CA CYS A 15 4.70 -26.38 19.47
C CYS A 15 4.38 -26.19 17.98
N THR A 16 3.13 -25.96 17.66
CA THR A 16 2.79 -25.32 16.39
C THR A 16 3.30 -23.89 16.45
N SER A 17 4.39 -23.62 15.79
CA SER A 17 4.85 -22.24 15.59
C SER A 17 3.81 -21.53 14.70
N LEU A 18 2.91 -20.78 15.33
CA LEU A 18 1.98 -19.91 14.62
C LEU A 18 2.80 -18.79 13.98
N ASN A 19 2.98 -18.88 12.67
CA ASN A 19 3.59 -17.82 11.88
C ASN A 19 2.53 -16.73 11.64
N CYS A 20 2.31 -15.88 12.65
CA CYS A 20 1.49 -14.68 12.44
C CYS A 20 2.21 -13.71 11.50
N PRO A 21 1.49 -13.04 10.58
CA PRO A 21 2.07 -11.98 9.77
C PRO A 21 2.68 -10.90 10.65
N LEU A 22 3.94 -10.56 10.41
CA LEU A 22 4.66 -9.55 11.18
C LEU A 22 4.16 -8.12 10.92
N ASN A 23 3.45 -7.92 9.82
CA ASN A 23 2.95 -6.62 9.41
C ASN A 23 1.46 -6.74 9.05
N ASN A 24 0.63 -5.98 9.77
CA ASN A 24 -0.82 -5.94 9.55
C ASN A 24 -1.23 -4.91 8.49
N THR A 25 -0.26 -4.23 7.88
CA THR A 25 -0.49 -3.22 6.84
C THR A 25 -0.59 -3.88 5.48
N THR A 26 -1.62 -3.54 4.73
CA THR A 26 -1.77 -3.90 3.32
C THR A 26 -1.39 -2.74 2.41
N TYR A 27 -1.00 -3.05 1.19
CA TYR A 27 -0.47 -2.08 0.24
C TYR A 27 -1.27 -2.06 -1.05
N THR A 28 -1.46 -0.88 -1.60
CA THR A 28 -1.97 -0.70 -2.96
C THR A 28 -0.83 -0.48 -3.94
N LYS A 29 -0.89 -1.14 -5.08
CA LYS A 29 0.07 -0.99 -6.18
C LYS A 29 -0.49 -0.08 -7.25
N TYR A 30 0.30 0.91 -7.61
CA TYR A 30 0.07 1.84 -8.72
C TYR A 30 1.00 1.46 -9.87
N LYS A 31 0.47 1.39 -11.08
CA LYS A 31 1.24 1.14 -12.30
C LYS A 31 1.04 2.27 -13.27
N LEU A 32 2.13 2.81 -13.79
CA LEU A 32 2.10 3.86 -14.81
C LEU A 32 1.62 3.28 -16.13
N MET A 33 0.69 3.97 -16.76
CA MET A 33 0.07 3.58 -18.03
C MET A 33 0.00 4.79 -18.98
N GLY A 34 -0.39 4.53 -20.21
CA GLY A 34 -0.49 5.55 -21.25
C GLY A 34 0.86 5.84 -21.92
N ASP A 35 1.09 7.10 -22.25
CA ASP A 35 2.31 7.53 -22.94
C ASP A 35 3.52 7.58 -22.03
N VAL A 36 3.30 7.89 -20.72
CA VAL A 36 4.34 7.91 -19.70
C VAL A 36 4.31 6.57 -18.92
N LYS A 37 5.02 5.58 -19.42
CA LYS A 37 5.15 4.26 -18.75
C LYS A 37 6.26 4.23 -17.72
N THR A 38 7.20 5.14 -17.81
CA THR A 38 8.27 5.37 -16.84
C THR A 38 8.40 6.88 -16.67
N LEU A 39 8.36 7.33 -15.43
CA LEU A 39 8.41 8.75 -15.10
C LEU A 39 9.85 9.27 -15.25
N ASN A 40 10.07 10.19 -16.18
CA ASN A 40 11.36 10.87 -16.38
C ASN A 40 11.46 12.14 -15.50
N ALA A 41 11.21 11.95 -14.20
CA ALA A 41 11.23 12.97 -13.17
C ALA A 41 11.38 12.29 -11.83
N THR A 42 11.72 13.03 -10.77
CA THR A 42 11.71 12.49 -9.42
C THR A 42 10.30 12.51 -8.84
N LEU A 43 9.92 11.46 -8.15
CA LEU A 43 8.64 11.31 -7.49
C LEU A 43 8.83 11.29 -5.97
N THR A 44 8.17 12.21 -5.28
CA THR A 44 8.04 12.19 -3.82
C THR A 44 6.56 12.04 -3.47
N ILE A 45 6.25 11.12 -2.57
CA ILE A 45 4.88 10.93 -2.07
C ILE A 45 4.90 10.99 -0.56
N SER A 46 4.02 11.80 0.00
CA SER A 46 3.82 11.93 1.45
C SER A 46 2.35 11.77 1.82
N THR A 47 2.10 11.52 3.08
CA THR A 47 0.76 11.49 3.68
C THR A 47 0.80 12.14 5.05
N THR A 48 -0.33 12.66 5.51
CA THR A 48 -0.45 13.25 6.85
C THR A 48 -0.64 12.12 7.87
N LYS A 49 0.18 12.09 8.92
CA LYS A 49 -0.03 11.21 10.07
C LYS A 49 -1.18 11.72 10.94
N GLN A 50 -1.74 10.85 11.79
CA GLN A 50 -2.78 11.22 12.76
C GLN A 50 -2.36 12.36 13.69
N GLU A 51 -1.08 12.54 13.94
CA GLU A 51 -0.50 13.58 14.79
C GLU A 51 -0.23 14.92 14.06
N GLY A 52 -0.67 15.01 12.78
CA GLY A 52 -0.54 16.26 12.00
C GLY A 52 0.83 16.49 11.36
N GLU A 53 1.76 15.56 11.48
CA GLU A 53 3.04 15.59 10.78
C GLU A 53 2.96 14.85 9.45
N ASP A 54 3.55 15.41 8.39
CA ASP A 54 3.67 14.74 7.11
C ASP A 54 4.70 13.59 7.19
N SER A 55 4.33 12.44 6.64
CA SER A 55 5.21 11.29 6.52
C SER A 55 5.56 11.04 5.06
N VAL A 56 6.84 11.09 4.74
CA VAL A 56 7.33 10.75 3.40
C VAL A 56 7.31 9.23 3.23
N LEU A 57 6.56 8.75 2.24
CA LEU A 57 6.42 7.34 1.89
C LEU A 57 7.37 6.95 0.77
N ILE A 58 7.55 7.83 -0.23
CA ILE A 58 8.50 7.71 -1.34
C ILE A 58 9.28 9.01 -1.41
N ASN A 59 10.61 8.94 -1.45
CA ASN A 59 11.46 10.11 -1.42
C ASN A 59 12.34 10.19 -2.67
N LYS A 60 12.01 11.10 -3.59
CA LYS A 60 12.76 11.41 -4.80
C LYS A 60 13.17 10.17 -5.62
N ASP A 61 12.22 9.24 -5.79
CA ASP A 61 12.44 8.05 -6.59
C ASP A 61 12.48 8.41 -8.07
N GLU A 62 13.37 7.78 -8.82
CA GLU A 62 13.64 8.07 -10.23
C GLU A 62 13.30 6.87 -11.11
N ASN A 63 12.95 7.13 -12.37
CA ASN A 63 12.62 6.09 -13.35
C ASN A 63 11.49 5.15 -12.88
N VAL A 64 10.52 5.73 -12.20
CA VAL A 64 9.40 4.99 -11.61
C VAL A 64 8.47 4.49 -12.70
N ASP A 65 8.21 3.19 -12.73
CA ASP A 65 7.18 2.56 -13.59
C ASP A 65 6.00 2.03 -12.79
N SER A 66 6.22 1.78 -11.52
CA SER A 66 5.23 1.32 -10.56
C SER A 66 5.71 1.62 -9.13
N PHE A 67 4.78 1.70 -8.20
CA PHE A 67 5.08 1.89 -6.78
C PHE A 67 3.96 1.34 -5.91
N ILE A 68 4.24 1.17 -4.62
CA ILE A 68 3.26 0.72 -3.63
C ILE A 68 3.09 1.76 -2.53
N LEU A 69 1.86 1.92 -2.03
CA LEU A 69 1.53 2.79 -0.90
C LEU A 69 0.76 2.01 0.16
N PRO A 70 1.04 2.24 1.45
CA PRO A 70 0.31 1.60 2.53
C PRO A 70 -1.11 2.13 2.61
N MET A 71 -2.03 1.28 3.07
CA MET A 71 -3.41 1.67 3.37
C MET A 71 -3.58 1.81 4.88
N SER A 72 -4.21 2.90 5.31
CA SER A 72 -4.59 3.07 6.72
C SER A 72 -5.83 2.23 7.05
N TYR A 73 -6.04 1.91 8.34
CA TYR A 73 -7.24 1.23 8.83
C TYR A 73 -7.99 2.05 9.87
N HIS A 74 -7.56 3.29 10.11
CA HIS A 74 -8.18 4.20 11.07
C HIS A 74 -9.08 5.26 10.43
N GLN A 75 -8.99 5.40 9.11
CA GLN A 75 -9.65 6.46 8.37
C GLN A 75 -10.40 5.89 7.16
N PRO A 76 -11.57 6.43 6.80
CA PRO A 76 -12.35 5.97 5.66
C PRO A 76 -11.71 6.34 4.31
N GLU A 77 -10.74 7.25 4.33
CA GLU A 77 -9.99 7.68 3.15
C GLU A 77 -8.52 7.92 3.49
N ASP A 78 -7.66 7.63 2.52
CA ASP A 78 -6.24 7.95 2.54
C ASP A 78 -5.98 9.12 1.60
N VAL A 79 -5.19 10.10 2.07
CA VAL A 79 -4.80 11.28 1.30
C VAL A 79 -3.30 11.25 1.08
N PHE A 80 -2.89 11.26 -0.19
CA PHE A 80 -1.49 11.25 -0.59
C PHE A 80 -1.14 12.53 -1.35
N PHE A 81 -0.02 13.14 -1.00
CA PHE A 81 0.53 14.31 -1.66
C PHE A 81 1.66 13.88 -2.57
N PHE A 82 1.45 14.07 -3.87
CA PHE A 82 2.41 13.75 -4.92
C PHE A 82 3.18 15.01 -5.27
N GLU A 83 4.49 14.94 -5.28
CA GLU A 83 5.38 15.98 -5.78
C GLU A 83 6.25 15.39 -6.88
N ILE A 84 6.15 15.95 -8.07
CA ILE A 84 6.90 15.54 -9.26
C ILE A 84 7.84 16.68 -9.62
N GLN A 85 9.15 16.42 -9.70
CA GLN A 85 10.17 17.39 -10.04
C GLN A 85 10.96 16.92 -11.27
N ASN A 86 10.99 17.75 -12.33
CA ASN A 86 11.78 17.47 -13.52
C ASN A 86 13.25 17.90 -13.37
N ALA A 87 14.07 17.64 -14.40
CA ALA A 87 15.50 17.99 -14.43
C ALA A 87 15.74 19.51 -14.35
N ASP A 88 14.80 20.34 -14.77
CA ASP A 88 14.87 21.81 -14.73
C ASP A 88 14.41 22.39 -13.37
N ASN A 89 14.22 21.53 -12.36
CA ASN A 89 13.72 21.88 -11.02
C ASN A 89 12.29 22.46 -11.01
N GLN A 90 11.51 22.25 -12.07
CA GLN A 90 10.09 22.55 -12.04
C GLN A 90 9.36 21.50 -11.21
N VAL A 91 8.45 21.95 -10.35
CA VAL A 91 7.74 21.10 -9.40
C VAL A 91 6.24 21.19 -9.64
N TRP A 92 5.60 20.03 -9.74
CA TRP A 92 4.13 19.89 -9.76
C TRP A 92 3.67 19.13 -8.53
N LYS A 93 2.52 19.53 -8.01
CA LYS A 93 1.91 18.89 -6.83
C LYS A 93 0.49 18.48 -7.14
N ASP A 94 0.19 17.22 -6.85
CA ASP A 94 -1.15 16.68 -6.89
C ASP A 94 -1.53 16.05 -5.56
N THR A 95 -2.82 16.11 -5.25
CA THR A 95 -3.40 15.41 -4.11
C THR A 95 -4.24 14.26 -4.63
N VAL A 96 -3.95 13.07 -4.16
CA VAL A 96 -4.68 11.84 -4.48
C VAL A 96 -5.43 11.38 -3.25
N THR A 97 -6.74 11.23 -3.36
CA THR A 97 -7.62 10.73 -2.28
C THR A 97 -8.18 9.38 -2.68
N VAL A 98 -8.01 8.39 -1.82
CA VAL A 98 -8.52 7.03 -2.00
C VAL A 98 -9.52 6.73 -0.90
N LYS A 99 -10.80 6.52 -1.27
CA LYS A 99 -11.84 6.08 -0.35
C LYS A 99 -11.94 4.56 -0.37
N LYS A 100 -12.20 4.00 0.79
CA LYS A 100 -12.23 2.56 1.00
C LYS A 100 -13.16 2.15 2.12
N GLU A 101 -13.54 0.89 2.10
CA GLU A 101 -14.17 0.18 3.21
C GLU A 101 -13.12 -0.74 3.82
N ASP A 102 -13.01 -0.75 5.15
CA ASP A 102 -12.05 -1.56 5.90
C ASP A 102 -12.77 -2.75 6.51
N TYR A 103 -12.17 -3.93 6.45
CA TYR A 103 -12.68 -5.12 7.12
C TYR A 103 -11.55 -5.94 7.75
N PRO A 104 -11.76 -6.44 8.97
CA PRO A 104 -10.73 -7.21 9.66
C PRO A 104 -10.56 -8.58 9.01
N HIS A 105 -9.31 -9.02 8.92
CA HIS A 105 -8.91 -10.36 8.49
C HIS A 105 -8.08 -11.02 9.57
N PHE A 106 -8.41 -12.27 9.92
CA PHE A 106 -7.70 -13.05 10.91
C PHE A 106 -7.12 -14.30 10.27
N GLU A 107 -5.80 -14.46 10.30
CA GLU A 107 -5.13 -15.68 9.86
C GLU A 107 -5.40 -16.83 10.83
N SER A 108 -5.47 -16.53 12.13
CA SER A 108 -5.80 -17.46 13.19
C SER A 108 -6.33 -16.69 14.39
N VAL A 109 -6.97 -17.41 15.32
CA VAL A 109 -7.50 -16.84 16.58
C VAL A 109 -6.41 -16.27 17.48
N ASP A 110 -5.17 -16.72 17.31
CA ASP A 110 -4.01 -16.31 18.13
C ASP A 110 -3.20 -15.17 17.47
N CYS A 111 -3.52 -14.80 16.23
CA CYS A 111 -2.90 -13.69 15.52
C CYS A 111 -3.72 -12.41 15.65
N GLY A 112 -3.04 -11.26 15.70
CA GLY A 112 -3.70 -9.97 15.60
C GLY A 112 -4.44 -9.81 14.26
N ALA A 113 -5.51 -9.01 14.26
CA ALA A 113 -6.23 -8.70 13.03
C ALA A 113 -5.35 -7.90 12.07
N ALA A 114 -5.32 -8.32 10.81
CA ALA A 114 -4.94 -7.45 9.70
C ALA A 114 -6.20 -6.76 9.15
N TYR A 115 -6.01 -5.68 8.40
CA TYR A 115 -7.11 -5.01 7.74
C TYR A 115 -6.96 -5.13 6.24
N PHE A 116 -7.95 -5.75 5.61
CA PHE A 116 -8.13 -5.74 4.18
C PHE A 116 -9.07 -4.59 3.81
N HIS A 117 -9.03 -4.16 2.57
CA HIS A 117 -9.80 -3.00 2.14
C HIS A 117 -10.47 -3.27 0.80
N LYS A 118 -11.57 -2.56 0.59
CA LYS A 118 -12.23 -2.49 -0.70
C LYS A 118 -12.25 -1.04 -1.16
N ILE A 119 -11.54 -0.75 -2.23
CA ILE A 119 -11.47 0.58 -2.82
C ILE A 119 -12.83 0.94 -3.41
N THR A 120 -13.36 2.09 -3.02
CA THR A 120 -14.66 2.58 -3.49
C THR A 120 -14.53 3.75 -4.46
N GLU A 121 -13.54 4.63 -4.26
CA GLU A 121 -13.33 5.82 -5.10
C GLU A 121 -11.85 6.23 -5.08
N VAL A 122 -11.39 6.84 -6.17
CA VAL A 122 -10.11 7.54 -6.25
C VAL A 122 -10.30 8.87 -6.94
N LYS A 123 -9.65 9.92 -6.43
CA LYS A 123 -9.65 11.28 -6.99
C LYS A 123 -8.25 11.86 -7.02
N THR A 124 -7.99 12.74 -7.97
CA THR A 124 -6.75 13.53 -8.07
C THR A 124 -7.06 14.97 -8.45
N THR A 125 -6.15 15.89 -8.16
CA THR A 125 -6.29 17.34 -8.48
C THR A 125 -5.93 17.69 -9.92
N HIS A 126 -5.40 16.77 -10.70
CA HIS A 126 -5.12 16.92 -12.15
C HIS A 126 -4.13 18.02 -12.54
N ASN A 127 -3.12 18.33 -11.72
CA ASN A 127 -2.08 19.30 -12.09
C ASN A 127 -1.03 18.65 -13.01
N TYR A 128 -0.57 17.45 -12.67
CA TYR A 128 0.36 16.63 -13.45
C TYR A 128 -0.19 15.23 -13.73
N ILE A 129 -1.01 14.72 -12.82
CA ILE A 129 -1.72 13.45 -12.99
C ILE A 129 -2.96 13.71 -13.84
N ASP A 130 -3.03 13.13 -15.02
CA ASP A 130 -4.20 13.25 -15.91
C ASP A 130 -5.37 12.42 -15.37
N SER A 131 -5.13 11.19 -14.96
CA SER A 131 -6.15 10.34 -14.36
C SER A 131 -5.58 9.19 -13.54
N ILE A 132 -6.42 8.66 -12.65
CA ILE A 132 -6.18 7.40 -11.94
C ILE A 132 -7.41 6.53 -12.10
N VAL A 133 -7.22 5.30 -12.53
CA VAL A 133 -8.31 4.33 -12.75
C VAL A 133 -8.14 3.16 -11.79
N ILE A 134 -9.24 2.75 -11.15
CA ILE A 134 -9.28 1.55 -10.30
C ILE A 134 -9.30 0.32 -11.22
N ASN A 135 -8.25 -0.50 -11.12
CA ASN A 135 -8.13 -1.77 -11.84
C ASN A 135 -8.55 -2.97 -10.98
N ASN A 136 -8.16 -2.97 -9.71
CA ASN A 136 -8.54 -3.99 -8.74
C ASN A 136 -9.00 -3.30 -7.45
N LYS A 137 -10.22 -3.58 -7.02
CA LYS A 137 -10.82 -2.97 -5.82
C LYS A 137 -10.39 -3.66 -4.52
N GLU A 138 -10.04 -4.95 -4.60
CA GLU A 138 -9.74 -5.76 -3.42
C GLU A 138 -8.27 -5.60 -3.02
N VAL A 139 -8.03 -5.15 -1.79
CA VAL A 139 -6.71 -4.95 -1.20
C VAL A 139 -6.51 -5.95 -0.07
N ASN A 140 -5.56 -6.84 -0.25
CA ASN A 140 -5.16 -7.87 0.70
C ASN A 140 -3.62 -7.94 0.77
N TYR A 141 -3.04 -9.04 1.21
CA TYR A 141 -1.57 -9.22 1.23
C TYR A 141 -0.96 -9.33 -0.17
N ASP A 142 -1.74 -9.64 -1.20
CA ASP A 142 -1.25 -9.79 -2.57
C ASP A 142 -1.28 -8.45 -3.32
N ALA A 143 -0.14 -7.79 -3.39
CA ALA A 143 0.08 -6.61 -4.22
C ALA A 143 0.75 -6.91 -5.57
N SER A 144 0.68 -8.15 -6.07
CA SER A 144 1.27 -8.53 -7.37
C SER A 144 0.55 -7.86 -8.53
N LYS A 145 -0.78 -7.72 -8.45
CA LYS A 145 -1.61 -7.03 -9.44
C LYS A 145 -1.74 -5.55 -9.07
N ALA A 146 -1.69 -4.68 -10.09
CA ALA A 146 -1.92 -3.27 -9.88
C ALA A 146 -3.38 -3.03 -9.44
N HIS A 147 -3.55 -2.27 -8.35
CA HIS A 147 -4.84 -1.78 -7.88
C HIS A 147 -5.27 -0.55 -8.66
N PHE A 148 -4.30 0.30 -9.02
CA PHE A 148 -4.53 1.51 -9.78
C PHE A 148 -3.66 1.56 -11.03
N TYR A 149 -4.24 2.07 -12.12
CA TYR A 149 -3.51 2.55 -13.28
C TYR A 149 -3.46 4.08 -13.19
N ILE A 150 -2.26 4.63 -13.21
CA ILE A 150 -2.02 6.08 -13.14
C ILE A 150 -1.48 6.58 -14.48
N TYR A 151 -2.04 7.67 -14.96
CA TYR A 151 -1.69 8.32 -16.21
C TYR A 151 -1.15 9.72 -15.90
N PHE A 152 0.12 9.91 -16.16
CA PHE A 152 0.76 11.21 -16.03
C PHE A 152 0.65 11.99 -17.34
N GLY A 153 0.52 13.31 -17.23
CA GLY A 153 0.53 14.20 -18.38
C GLY A 153 1.89 14.21 -19.09
N THR A 154 1.85 14.32 -20.42
CA THR A 154 3.04 14.43 -21.26
C THR A 154 3.56 15.87 -21.36
N ARG A 155 3.18 16.70 -20.41
CA ARG A 155 3.39 18.15 -20.47
C ARG A 155 4.84 18.55 -20.25
N TYR A 156 5.80 17.82 -20.86
CA TYR A 156 7.22 18.32 -20.90
C TYR A 156 8.21 17.23 -21.34
#